data_89528eff8dec773f486a3e0b0ee80448
#
_entry.id   89528eff8dec773f486a3e0b0ee80448
#
_cell.length_a   1.000
_cell.length_b   1.000
_cell.length_c   1.000
_cell.angle_alpha   90.00
_cell.angle_beta   90.00
_cell.angle_gamma   90.00
#
_symmetry.space_group_name_H-M   'P 1'
#
loop_
_entity.id
_entity.type
_entity.pdbx_description
1 polymer ?
#
loop_
_entity_poly.entity_id
_entity_poly.type
_entity_poly.pdbx_seq_one_letter_code
_entity_poly.pdbx_strand_id
1 'polypeptide(L)'
;MASEFVVVFAVYPRVTQLDFTGPHEVLSRLPGARCVLASVQGGELEADGGLVFAHVRRLADVERCDLLCVPGGFGTIEAMEDAALLAEHRRLAASARYVTSVCT
;
A
#
# COMPACT_ATOMS: atom_id res chain seq x y z
N MET A 1 20.53 9.90 -15.14
CA MET A 1 19.11 9.70 -14.92
C MET A 1 18.81 9.59 -13.44
N ALA A 2 17.85 10.35 -12.98
CA ALA A 2 17.41 10.24 -11.60
C ALA A 2 16.71 8.90 -11.42
N SER A 3 17.03 8.19 -10.34
CA SER A 3 16.31 6.98 -10.00
C SER A 3 14.94 7.32 -9.44
N GLU A 4 13.98 6.45 -9.69
CA GLU A 4 12.65 6.58 -9.10
C GLU A 4 12.70 6.28 -7.61
N PHE A 5 11.88 7.00 -6.86
CA PHE A 5 11.61 6.66 -5.47
C PHE A 5 10.22 6.01 -5.44
N VAL A 6 10.19 4.72 -5.24
CA VAL A 6 8.93 3.95 -5.33
C VAL A 6 8.28 3.86 -3.95
N VAL A 7 7.05 4.36 -3.87
CA VAL A 7 6.24 4.32 -2.65
C VAL A 7 5.11 3.33 -2.90
N VAL A 8 5.02 2.31 -2.05
CA VAL A 8 3.95 1.32 -2.16
C VAL A 8 3.01 1.45 -0.97
N PHE A 9 1.73 1.62 -1.27
CA PHE A 9 0.67 1.55 -0.27
C PHE A 9 0.06 0.16 -0.37
N ALA A 10 0.32 -0.67 0.64
CA ALA A 10 -0.19 -2.03 0.68
C ALA A 10 -1.56 -2.02 1.33
N VAL A 11 -2.59 -2.09 0.52
CA VAL A 11 -3.97 -1.97 0.96
C VAL A 11 -4.67 -3.32 1.00
N TYR A 12 -5.81 -3.35 1.66
CA TYR A 12 -6.60 -4.57 1.88
C TYR A 12 -8.07 -4.18 2.03
N PRO A 13 -8.99 -5.12 1.88
CA PRO A 13 -10.42 -4.80 1.98
C PRO A 13 -10.78 -4.16 3.32
N ARG A 14 -11.67 -3.18 3.30
CA ARG A 14 -12.13 -2.41 4.45
C ARG A 14 -11.03 -1.57 5.09
N VAL A 15 -10.03 -1.22 4.30
CA VAL A 15 -9.00 -0.26 4.71
C VAL A 15 -9.65 1.12 4.90
N THR A 16 -9.13 1.91 5.83
CA THR A 16 -9.55 3.31 5.97
C THR A 16 -8.85 4.12 4.89
N GLN A 17 -9.62 4.64 3.93
CA GLN A 17 -9.05 5.25 2.74
C GLN A 17 -8.16 6.46 3.06
N LEU A 18 -8.53 7.27 4.03
CA LEU A 18 -7.75 8.46 4.35
C LEU A 18 -6.33 8.11 4.79
N ASP A 19 -6.15 6.93 5.38
CA ASP A 19 -4.85 6.50 5.88
C ASP A 19 -3.83 6.26 4.77
N PHE A 20 -4.29 6.09 3.53
CA PHE A 20 -3.36 6.03 2.39
C PHE A 20 -3.57 7.19 1.41
N THR A 21 -4.79 7.68 1.25
CA THR A 21 -5.00 8.82 0.35
C THR A 21 -4.36 10.09 0.89
N GLY A 22 -4.32 10.26 2.21
CA GLY A 22 -3.62 11.39 2.83
C GLY A 22 -2.14 11.39 2.52
N PRO A 23 -1.40 10.34 2.91
CA PRO A 23 0.02 10.24 2.55
C PRO A 23 0.26 10.25 1.05
N HIS A 24 -0.61 9.62 0.27
CA HIS A 24 -0.49 9.60 -1.18
C HIS A 24 -0.52 11.03 -1.75
N GLU A 25 -1.44 11.85 -1.26
CA GLU A 25 -1.56 13.22 -1.75
C GLU A 25 -0.27 13.99 -1.54
N VAL A 26 0.40 13.76 -0.43
CA VAL A 26 1.66 14.45 -0.11
C VAL A 26 2.84 13.84 -0.86
N LEU A 27 2.99 12.51 -0.77
CA LEU A 27 4.18 11.82 -1.28
C LEU A 27 4.22 11.80 -2.81
N SER A 28 3.07 11.80 -3.48
CA SER A 28 3.03 11.80 -4.93
C SER A 28 3.59 13.08 -5.53
N ARG A 29 3.74 14.13 -4.72
CA ARG A 29 4.28 15.40 -5.20
C ARG A 29 5.80 15.50 -5.08
N LEU A 30 6.43 14.52 -4.47
CA LEU A 30 7.89 14.51 -4.38
C LEU A 30 8.49 14.29 -5.77
N PRO A 31 9.49 15.09 -6.18
CA PRO A 31 10.15 14.86 -7.45
C PRO A 31 10.74 13.46 -7.52
N GLY A 32 10.46 12.75 -8.62
CA GLY A 32 10.96 11.40 -8.82
C GLY A 32 10.19 10.32 -8.10
N ALA A 33 9.16 10.66 -7.32
CA ALA A 33 8.36 9.66 -6.62
C ALA A 33 7.35 9.02 -7.56
N ARG A 34 7.20 7.70 -7.42
CA ARG A 34 6.16 6.94 -8.07
C ARG A 34 5.39 6.19 -7.00
N CYS A 35 4.10 6.52 -6.86
CA CYS A 35 3.24 5.90 -5.85
C CYS A 35 2.43 4.78 -6.49
N VAL A 36 2.40 3.64 -5.81
CA VAL A 36 1.72 2.44 -6.26
C VAL A 36 0.73 2.01 -5.19
N LEU A 37 -0.51 1.85 -5.57
CA LEU A 37 -1.54 1.27 -4.71
C LEU A 37 -1.65 -0.22 -5.07
N ALA A 38 -1.42 -1.10 -4.11
CA ALA A 38 -1.37 -2.52 -4.38
C ALA A 38 -2.04 -3.33 -3.26
N SER A 39 -2.66 -4.42 -3.66
CA SER A 39 -3.30 -5.38 -2.74
C SER A 39 -2.94 -6.80 -3.17
N VAL A 40 -3.27 -7.77 -2.33
CA VAL A 40 -2.99 -9.18 -2.65
C VAL A 40 -3.64 -9.57 -3.98
N GLN A 41 -4.91 -9.24 -4.16
CA GLN A 41 -5.65 -9.66 -5.36
C GLN A 41 -5.58 -8.67 -6.51
N GLY A 42 -5.33 -7.41 -6.23
CA GLY A 42 -5.38 -6.37 -7.26
C GLY A 42 -6.80 -6.11 -7.76
N GLY A 43 -6.91 -5.31 -8.82
CA GLY A 43 -8.21 -5.01 -9.42
C GLY A 43 -8.99 -3.99 -8.62
N GLU A 44 -10.25 -4.25 -8.36
CA GLU A 44 -11.07 -3.37 -7.54
C GLU A 44 -10.91 -3.70 -6.06
N LEU A 45 -10.93 -2.66 -5.24
CA LEU A 45 -10.83 -2.81 -3.80
C LEU A 45 -11.81 -1.86 -3.14
N GLU A 46 -12.68 -2.40 -2.30
CA GLU A 46 -13.64 -1.59 -1.55
C GLU A 46 -13.07 -1.26 -0.19
N ALA A 47 -12.91 0.04 0.06
CA ALA A 47 -12.49 0.55 1.35
C ALA A 47 -13.68 0.62 2.31
N ASP A 48 -13.38 0.83 3.59
CA ASP A 48 -14.44 1.05 4.56
C ASP A 48 -15.24 2.30 4.15
N GLY A 49 -16.55 2.25 4.35
CA GLY A 49 -17.44 3.33 3.92
C GLY A 49 -17.91 3.22 2.48
N GLY A 50 -17.45 2.22 1.73
CA GLY A 50 -17.98 1.91 0.41
C GLY A 50 -17.26 2.53 -0.79
N LEU A 51 -16.20 3.31 -0.57
CA LEU A 51 -15.40 3.81 -1.70
C LEU A 51 -14.69 2.64 -2.38
N VAL A 52 -14.76 2.61 -3.71
CA VAL A 52 -14.11 1.56 -4.49
C VAL A 52 -12.95 2.17 -5.26
N PHE A 53 -11.79 1.54 -5.14
CA PHE A 53 -10.59 1.91 -5.89
C PHE A 53 -10.41 0.91 -7.01
N ALA A 54 -10.19 1.41 -8.21
CA ALA A 54 -10.04 0.59 -9.39
C ALA A 54 -8.57 0.50 -9.81
N HIS A 55 -8.24 -0.53 -10.57
CA HIS A 55 -6.90 -0.73 -11.12
C HIS A 55 -5.81 -0.82 -10.05
N VAL A 56 -6.16 -1.37 -8.91
CA VAL A 56 -5.19 -1.62 -7.85
C VAL A 56 -4.22 -2.69 -8.33
N ARG A 57 -2.92 -2.47 -8.15
CA ARG A 57 -1.91 -3.44 -8.58
C ARG A 57 -1.91 -4.66 -7.68
N ARG A 58 -1.46 -5.77 -8.19
CA ARG A 58 -1.21 -6.95 -7.35
C ARG A 58 0.14 -6.76 -6.66
N LEU A 59 0.18 -7.01 -5.35
CA LEU A 59 1.44 -6.90 -4.61
C LEU A 59 2.52 -7.81 -5.20
N ALA A 60 2.14 -8.99 -5.66
CA ALA A 60 3.09 -9.92 -6.25
C ALA A 60 3.79 -9.37 -7.50
N ASP A 61 3.16 -8.41 -8.18
CA ASP A 61 3.73 -7.81 -9.39
C ASP A 61 4.64 -6.61 -9.08
N VAL A 62 4.72 -6.20 -7.83
CA VAL A 62 5.60 -5.10 -7.41
C VAL A 62 6.94 -5.70 -7.00
N GLU A 63 8.00 -5.35 -7.73
CA GLU A 63 9.31 -5.96 -7.51
C GLU A 63 9.98 -5.47 -6.23
N ARG A 64 9.93 -4.16 -6.00
CA ARG A 64 10.58 -3.53 -4.86
C ARG A 64 9.95 -2.18 -4.56
N CYS A 65 10.24 -1.66 -3.38
CA CYS A 65 9.86 -0.29 -3.04
C CYS A 65 10.95 0.35 -2.20
N ASP A 66 10.94 1.67 -2.16
CA ASP A 66 11.82 2.46 -1.29
C ASP A 66 11.11 2.82 0.00
N LEU A 67 9.80 3.00 -0.06
CA LEU A 67 8.97 3.25 1.11
C LEU A 67 7.73 2.36 1.04
N LEU A 68 7.51 1.59 2.08
CA LEU A 68 6.30 0.79 2.24
C LEU A 68 5.42 1.46 3.28
N CYS A 69 4.17 1.74 2.92
CA CYS A 69 3.20 2.32 3.83
C CYS A 69 2.04 1.35 4.01
N VAL A 70 1.76 0.99 5.25
CA VAL A 70 0.65 0.10 5.59
C VAL A 70 -0.42 0.92 6.33
N PRO A 71 -1.57 1.17 5.70
CA PRO A 71 -2.65 1.91 6.34
C PRO A 71 -3.43 1.04 7.32
N GLY A 72 -4.18 1.69 8.20
CA GLY A 72 -5.04 1.02 9.15
C GLY A 72 -6.48 0.91 8.67
N GLY A 73 -7.39 0.63 9.59
CA GLY A 73 -8.82 0.54 9.29
C GLY A 73 -9.48 -0.66 9.95
N PHE A 74 -10.78 -0.76 9.74
CA PHE A 74 -11.57 -1.86 10.32
C PHE A 74 -11.19 -3.23 9.75
N GLY A 75 -10.60 -3.27 8.56
CA GLY A 75 -10.12 -4.51 7.95
C GLY A 75 -8.79 -5.01 8.50
N THR A 76 -8.17 -4.29 9.42
CA THR A 76 -6.85 -4.63 9.94
C THR A 76 -6.80 -6.02 10.56
N ILE A 77 -7.82 -6.39 11.33
CA ILE A 77 -7.83 -7.69 12.02
C ILE A 77 -7.79 -8.83 11.01
N GLU A 78 -8.62 -8.76 9.97
CA GLU A 78 -8.63 -9.78 8.93
C GLU A 78 -7.33 -9.74 8.11
N ALA A 79 -6.80 -8.55 7.87
CA ALA A 79 -5.54 -8.39 7.15
C ALA A 79 -4.38 -9.04 7.91
N MET A 80 -4.37 -8.94 9.23
CA MET A 80 -3.34 -9.55 10.07
C MET A 80 -3.34 -11.07 9.99
N GLU A 81 -4.45 -11.67 9.58
CA GLU A 81 -4.59 -13.11 9.43
C GLU A 81 -4.34 -13.57 7.99
N ASP A 82 -4.14 -12.64 7.08
CA ASP A 82 -3.89 -12.96 5.67
C ASP A 82 -2.41 -13.26 5.47
N ALA A 83 -2.07 -14.54 5.38
CA ALA A 83 -0.68 -14.97 5.24
C ALA A 83 -0.04 -14.45 3.96
N ALA A 84 -0.80 -14.33 2.88
CA ALA A 84 -0.29 -13.82 1.61
C ALA A 84 0.08 -12.34 1.74
N LEU A 85 -0.76 -11.56 2.41
CA LEU A 85 -0.48 -10.15 2.64
C LEU A 85 0.78 -9.96 3.49
N LEU A 86 0.89 -10.73 4.58
CA LEU A 86 2.05 -10.64 5.47
C LEU A 86 3.34 -11.04 4.77
N ALA A 87 3.28 -12.05 3.90
CA ALA A 87 4.44 -12.46 3.11
C ALA A 87 4.89 -11.34 2.18
N GLU A 88 3.95 -10.64 1.55
CA GLU A 88 4.27 -9.52 0.68
C GLU A 88 4.83 -8.33 1.47
N HIS A 89 4.30 -8.08 2.67
CA HIS A 89 4.88 -7.07 3.56
C HIS A 89 6.34 -7.36 3.85
N ARG A 90 6.67 -8.60 4.21
CA ARG A 90 8.04 -8.99 4.52
C ARG A 90 8.95 -8.85 3.30
N ARG A 91 8.47 -9.28 2.15
CA ARG A 91 9.26 -9.22 0.92
C ARG A 91 9.59 -7.78 0.55
N LEU A 92 8.58 -6.91 0.55
CA LEU A 92 8.78 -5.50 0.19
C LEU A 92 9.58 -4.75 1.25
N ALA A 93 9.33 -5.05 2.53
CA ALA A 93 10.07 -4.41 3.62
C ALA A 93 11.56 -4.70 3.53
N ALA A 94 11.96 -5.87 3.03
CA ALA A 94 13.36 -6.24 2.92
C ALA A 94 14.13 -5.31 1.97
N SER A 95 13.47 -4.75 0.95
CA SER A 95 14.11 -3.82 0.02
C SER A 95 13.83 -2.35 0.37
N ALA A 96 12.88 -2.09 1.26
CA ALA A 96 12.45 -0.73 1.57
C ALA A 96 13.47 -0.01 2.44
N ARG A 97 13.71 1.25 2.12
CA ARG A 97 14.48 2.14 3.00
C ARG A 97 13.64 2.60 4.18
N TYR A 98 12.35 2.77 3.97
CA TYR A 98 11.42 3.20 5.01
C TYR A 98 10.24 2.23 5.06
N VAL A 99 9.94 1.74 6.25
CA VAL A 99 8.75 0.92 6.51
C VAL A 99 7.88 1.72 7.45
N THR A 100 6.69 2.08 6.99
CA THR A 100 5.82 3.02 7.71
C THR A 100 4.42 2.47 7.83
N SER A 101 3.68 3.02 8.78
CA SER A 101 2.27 2.70 8.95
C SER A 101 1.51 3.95 9.37
N VAL A 102 0.21 3.95 9.13
CA VAL A 102 -0.68 5.03 9.52
C VAL A 102 -1.86 4.40 10.24
N CYS A 103 -2.22 4.98 11.39
CA CYS A 103 -3.35 4.52 12.21
C CYS A 103 -3.05 3.13 12.83
N THR A 104 -4.06 2.34 13.02
CA THR A 104 -3.93 1.01 13.58
C THR A 104 -3.95 -0.06 12.50
#